data_b91614289f5361947c022603ee203c68
#
_entry.id   b91614289f5361947c022603ee203c68
#
_cell.length_a   1.000
_cell.length_b   1.000
_cell.length_c   1.000
_cell.angle_alpha   90.00
_cell.angle_beta   90.00
_cell.angle_gamma   90.00
#
_symmetry.space_group_name_H-M   'P 1'
#
loop_
_entity.id
_entity.type
_entity.pdbx_description
1 polymer ?
#
loop_
_entity_poly.entity_id
_entity_poly.type
_entity_poly.pdbx_seq_one_letter_code
_entity_poly.pdbx_strand_id
1 'polypeptide(L)'
;MMAAALALLFAGALAQKRQVMLDKVVAVVGGSSILYSEVDDYARQLTEQRRQEGYTSDRDPMNEALEALMTQKLLYNQAQIDSVKV
;
A
#
# COMPACT_ATOMS: atom_id res chain seq x y z
N MET A 1 42.51 1.35 4.10
CA MET A 1 41.57 2.46 3.95
C MET A 1 40.48 2.22 2.93
N MET A 2 40.78 1.55 1.81
CA MET A 2 39.75 1.24 0.81
C MET A 2 38.73 0.20 1.29
N ALA A 3 39.10 -0.71 2.18
CA ALA A 3 38.22 -1.74 2.67
C ALA A 3 37.12 -1.21 3.58
N ALA A 4 37.36 -0.13 4.31
CA ALA A 4 36.37 0.46 5.20
C ALA A 4 35.25 1.18 4.44
N ALA A 5 35.58 1.83 3.32
CA ALA A 5 34.60 2.51 2.48
C ALA A 5 33.66 1.52 1.79
N LEU A 6 34.19 0.37 1.38
CA LEU A 6 33.38 -0.69 0.79
C LEU A 6 32.40 -1.32 1.78
N ALA A 7 32.82 -1.47 3.05
CA ALA A 7 31.97 -2.02 4.09
C ALA A 7 30.77 -1.10 4.39
N LEU A 8 30.96 0.20 4.35
CA LEU A 8 29.91 1.18 4.57
C LEU A 8 28.85 1.16 3.45
N LEU A 9 29.28 0.97 2.22
CA LEU A 9 28.36 0.86 1.08
C LEU A 9 27.49 -0.40 1.17
N PHE A 10 28.06 -1.51 1.65
CA PHE A 10 27.32 -2.75 1.83
C PHE A 10 26.26 -2.62 2.95
N ALA A 11 26.59 -1.94 4.03
CA ALA A 11 25.65 -1.73 5.13
C ALA A 11 24.43 -0.90 4.68
N GLY A 12 24.65 0.11 3.83
CA GLY A 12 23.56 0.92 3.29
C GLY A 12 22.61 0.12 2.41
N ALA A 13 23.13 -0.75 1.56
CA ALA A 13 22.32 -1.59 0.69
C ALA A 13 21.45 -2.58 1.48
N LEU A 14 21.98 -3.15 2.55
CA LEU A 14 21.23 -4.07 3.41
C LEU A 14 20.10 -3.34 4.16
N ALA A 15 20.32 -2.12 4.61
CA ALA A 15 19.31 -1.32 5.28
C ALA A 15 18.15 -0.99 4.36
N GLN A 16 18.42 -0.67 3.09
CA GLN A 16 17.39 -0.39 2.09
C GLN A 16 16.54 -1.62 1.80
N LYS A 17 17.14 -2.79 1.67
CA LYS A 17 16.40 -4.04 1.47
C LYS A 17 15.49 -4.37 2.64
N ARG A 18 15.91 -4.08 3.86
CA ARG A 18 15.08 -4.30 5.05
C ARG A 18 13.84 -3.42 5.05
N GLN A 19 13.94 -2.19 4.61
CA GLN A 19 12.80 -1.28 4.53
C GLN A 19 11.75 -1.77 3.56
N VAL A 20 12.16 -2.34 2.42
CA VAL A 20 11.25 -2.90 1.43
C VAL A 20 10.53 -4.14 1.97
N MET A 21 11.22 -4.96 2.79
CA MET A 21 10.67 -6.19 3.34
C MET A 21 9.72 -5.99 4.52
N LEU A 22 9.60 -4.77 5.05
CA LEU A 22 8.72 -4.47 6.18
C LEU A 22 7.27 -4.19 5.76
N ASP A 23 7.00 -4.08 4.46
CA ASP A 23 5.65 -3.83 3.97
C ASP A 23 4.85 -5.13 3.98
N LYS A 24 3.75 -5.12 4.72
CA LYS A 24 2.92 -6.31 4.94
C LYS A 24 1.79 -6.38 3.93
N VAL A 25 1.50 -7.58 3.47
CA VAL A 25 0.27 -7.85 2.71
C VAL A 25 -0.87 -8.01 3.71
N VAL A 26 -1.88 -7.14 3.62
CA VAL A 26 -3.02 -7.17 4.55
C VAL A 26 -4.23 -7.86 3.94
N ALA A 27 -4.30 -7.97 2.61
CA ALA A 27 -5.40 -8.65 1.93
C ALA A 27 -4.96 -9.08 0.53
N VAL A 28 -5.65 -10.08 -0.02
CA VAL A 28 -5.46 -10.53 -1.39
C VAL A 28 -6.83 -10.62 -2.05
N VAL A 29 -6.99 -9.96 -3.19
CA VAL A 29 -8.24 -9.95 -3.97
C VAL A 29 -7.92 -10.41 -5.38
N GLY A 30 -8.39 -11.61 -5.75
CA GLY A 30 -8.03 -12.24 -7.01
C GLY A 30 -6.52 -12.49 -7.05
N GLY A 31 -5.84 -12.00 -8.10
CA GLY A 31 -4.39 -12.07 -8.20
C GLY A 31 -3.66 -10.84 -7.65
N SER A 32 -4.37 -9.91 -7.02
CA SER A 32 -3.79 -8.64 -6.55
C SER A 32 -3.64 -8.62 -5.05
N SER A 33 -2.47 -8.18 -4.59
CA SER A 33 -2.18 -7.99 -3.16
C SER A 33 -2.45 -6.55 -2.75
N ILE A 34 -2.93 -6.36 -1.53
CA ILE A 34 -3.07 -5.05 -0.91
C ILE A 34 -2.05 -4.95 0.21
N LEU A 35 -1.16 -3.97 0.11
CA LEU A 35 -0.09 -3.76 1.08
C LEU A 35 -0.54 -2.80 2.17
N TYR A 36 0.02 -2.96 3.36
CA TYR A 36 -0.26 -2.06 4.49
C TYR A 36 0.03 -0.61 4.13
N SER A 37 1.11 -0.34 3.42
CA SER A 37 1.47 1.01 3.01
C SER A 37 0.41 1.65 2.12
N GLU A 38 -0.21 0.87 1.23
CA GLU A 38 -1.29 1.36 0.37
C GLU A 38 -2.51 1.77 1.21
N VAL A 39 -2.87 0.95 2.19
CA VAL A 39 -3.99 1.24 3.08
C VAL A 39 -3.72 2.48 3.92
N ASP A 40 -2.51 2.57 4.48
CA ASP A 40 -2.11 3.71 5.31
C ASP A 40 -2.13 5.02 4.53
N ASP A 41 -1.57 5.02 3.32
CA ASP A 41 -1.57 6.20 2.45
C ASP A 41 -2.98 6.65 2.09
N TYR A 42 -3.84 5.70 1.73
CA TYR A 42 -5.23 6.00 1.39
C TYR A 42 -5.97 6.56 2.60
N ALA A 43 -5.76 5.96 3.78
CA ALA A 43 -6.39 6.43 5.01
C ALA A 43 -5.97 7.86 5.38
N ARG A 44 -4.70 8.19 5.15
CA ARG A 44 -4.19 9.55 5.37
C ARG A 44 -4.85 10.55 4.43
N GLN A 45 -5.00 10.19 3.17
CA GLN A 45 -5.67 11.03 2.18
C GLN A 45 -7.13 11.27 2.56
N LEU A 46 -7.85 10.23 2.99
CA LEU A 46 -9.22 10.35 3.45
C LEU A 46 -9.34 11.28 4.65
N THR A 47 -8.46 11.12 5.62
CA THR A 47 -8.44 11.94 6.84
C THR A 47 -8.19 13.41 6.50
N GLU A 48 -7.23 13.68 5.62
CA GLU A 48 -6.90 15.03 5.20
C GLU A 48 -8.06 15.67 4.44
N GLN A 49 -8.68 14.96 3.54
CA GLN A 49 -9.82 15.43 2.76
C GLN A 49 -11.00 15.80 3.68
N ARG A 50 -11.31 14.93 4.64
CA ARG A 50 -12.39 15.15 5.60
C ARG A 50 -12.13 16.35 6.49
N ARG A 51 -10.87 16.52 6.91
CA ARG A 51 -10.49 17.68 7.74
C ARG A 51 -10.70 18.98 6.98
N GLN A 52 -10.35 19.03 5.71
CA GLN A 52 -10.54 20.20 4.86
C GLN A 52 -12.03 20.52 4.64
N GLU A 53 -12.84 19.49 4.52
CA GLU A 53 -14.29 19.65 4.33
C GLU A 53 -15.06 19.87 5.62
N GLY A 54 -14.38 19.76 6.77
CA GLY A 54 -15.01 19.86 8.07
C GLY A 54 -15.88 18.67 8.41
N TYR A 55 -15.69 17.56 7.72
CA TYR A 55 -16.46 16.34 7.91
C TYR A 55 -15.78 15.43 8.94
N THR A 56 -16.53 14.95 9.91
CA THR A 56 -16.06 13.96 10.88
C THR A 56 -16.88 12.70 10.72
N SER A 57 -16.18 11.55 10.68
CA SER A 57 -16.79 10.25 10.57
C SER A 57 -16.41 9.40 11.77
N ASP A 58 -17.37 8.64 12.30
CA ASP A 58 -17.11 7.68 13.37
C ASP A 58 -16.43 6.43 12.86
N ARG A 59 -16.33 6.25 11.55
CA ARG A 59 -15.71 5.07 10.94
C ARG A 59 -14.19 5.22 10.96
N ASP A 60 -13.51 4.09 11.20
CA ASP A 60 -12.05 4.03 11.17
C ASP A 60 -11.55 4.26 9.73
N PRO A 61 -10.70 5.26 9.48
CA PRO A 61 -10.17 5.50 8.14
C PRO A 61 -9.41 4.31 7.55
N MET A 62 -8.75 3.51 8.37
CA MET A 62 -8.03 2.33 7.91
C MET A 62 -8.99 1.28 7.35
N ASN A 63 -10.12 1.05 8.01
CA ASN A 63 -11.12 0.10 7.54
C ASN A 63 -11.78 0.58 6.24
N GLU A 64 -12.10 1.87 6.16
CA GLU A 64 -12.67 2.43 4.94
C GLU A 64 -11.68 2.37 3.77
N ALA A 65 -10.41 2.64 4.04
CA ALA A 65 -9.36 2.56 3.03
C ALA A 65 -9.21 1.12 2.52
N LEU A 66 -9.22 0.16 3.41
CA LEU A 66 -9.13 -1.25 3.04
C LEU A 66 -10.32 -1.68 2.18
N GLU A 67 -11.54 -1.31 2.57
CA GLU A 67 -12.75 -1.61 1.79
C GLU A 67 -12.68 -0.98 0.39
N ALA A 68 -12.23 0.26 0.30
CA ALA A 68 -12.12 0.97 -0.97
C ALA A 68 -11.10 0.30 -1.88
N LEU A 69 -9.94 -0.07 -1.35
CA LEU A 69 -8.90 -0.74 -2.11
C LEU A 69 -9.31 -2.14 -2.55
N MET A 70 -10.01 -2.87 -1.68
CA MET A 70 -10.56 -4.19 -2.03
C MET A 70 -11.53 -4.07 -3.21
N THR A 71 -12.42 -3.08 -3.19
CA THR A 71 -13.35 -2.83 -4.27
C THR A 71 -12.62 -2.48 -5.57
N GLN A 72 -11.60 -1.62 -5.50
CA GLN A 72 -10.81 -1.26 -6.67
C GLN A 72 -10.12 -2.47 -7.28
N LYS A 73 -9.49 -3.32 -6.45
CA LYS A 73 -8.81 -4.53 -6.94
C LYS A 73 -9.80 -5.53 -7.52
N LEU A 74 -10.97 -5.65 -6.92
CA LEU A 74 -12.03 -6.52 -7.44
C LEU A 74 -12.50 -6.06 -8.81
N LEU A 75 -12.75 -4.77 -8.98
CA LEU A 75 -13.17 -4.20 -10.27
C LEU A 75 -12.08 -4.35 -11.32
N TYR A 76 -10.83 -4.16 -10.94
CA TYR A 76 -9.69 -4.34 -11.83
C TYR A 76 -9.60 -5.78 -12.34
N ASN A 77 -9.72 -6.75 -11.44
CA ASN A 77 -9.69 -8.16 -11.80
C ASN A 77 -10.88 -8.54 -12.69
N GLN A 78 -12.06 -7.99 -12.41
CA GLN A 78 -13.25 -8.21 -13.21
C GLN A 78 -13.05 -7.67 -14.64
N ALA A 79 -12.51 -6.49 -14.78
CA ALA A 79 -12.23 -5.89 -16.08
C ALA A 79 -11.24 -6.72 -16.89
N GLN A 80 -10.25 -7.30 -16.25
CA GLN A 80 -9.27 -8.17 -16.91
C GLN A 80 -9.91 -9.45 -17.40
N ILE A 81 -10.78 -10.05 -16.62
CA ILE A 81 -11.53 -11.26 -17.02
C ILE A 81 -12.41 -10.96 -18.22
N ASP A 82 -13.12 -9.83 -18.21
CA ASP A 82 -13.99 -9.42 -19.30
C ASP A 82 -13.20 -9.16 -20.59
N SER A 83 -11.99 -8.60 -20.49
CA SER A 83 -11.13 -8.37 -21.66
C SER A 83 -10.70 -9.68 -22.32
N VAL A 84 -10.46 -10.71 -21.53
CA VAL A 84 -10.00 -12.00 -22.05
C VAL A 84 -11.09 -12.73 -22.80
N LYS A 85 -12.35 -12.45 -22.52
CA LYS A 85 -13.49 -13.11 -23.16
C LYS A 85 -13.77 -12.61 -24.59
N VAL A 86 -13.12 -11.56 -25.02
CA VAL A 86 -13.24 -11.05 -26.37
C VAL A 86 -12.32 -11.78 -27.32
#